data_309be14edc7a2115b39ac27b3ab198d8
#
_entry.id   309be14edc7a2115b39ac27b3ab198d8
#
_cell.length_a   1.000
_cell.length_b   1.000
_cell.length_c   1.000
_cell.angle_alpha   90.00
_cell.angle_beta   90.00
_cell.angle_gamma   90.00
#
_symmetry.space_group_name_H-M   'P 1'
#
loop_
_entity.id
_entity.type
_entity.pdbx_description
1 polymer ?
#
loop_
_entity_poly.entity_id
_entity_poly.type
_entity_poly.pdbx_seq_one_letter_code
_entity_poly.pdbx_strand_id
1 'polypeptide(L)'
;MISFGGKQLSESNEEIVESLKSLGMTRNLATTIAYLSNVKEASSQEIEMSTGLRQPEVSVAMREMRENSWISVHNEKVTGKGRPTKIYSLTTPFAKIIKHYEEKIREENEARMRIINKLKTLAK
;
A
#
# COMPACT_ATOMS: atom_id res chain seq x y z
N MET A 1 16.09 8.04 -7.97
CA MET A 1 15.20 6.94 -8.34
C MET A 1 15.35 5.78 -7.38
N ILE A 2 14.24 5.19 -6.96
CA ILE A 2 14.23 4.04 -6.05
C ILE A 2 14.25 2.76 -6.89
N SER A 3 15.01 1.73 -6.46
CA SER A 3 15.05 0.45 -7.16
C SER A 3 14.01 -0.51 -6.59
N PHE A 4 13.34 -1.23 -7.47
CA PHE A 4 12.39 -2.28 -7.11
C PHE A 4 12.81 -3.58 -7.81
N GLY A 5 13.25 -4.58 -7.05
CA GLY A 5 13.57 -5.89 -7.60
C GLY A 5 14.53 -5.85 -8.78
N GLY A 6 15.56 -5.04 -8.72
CA GLY A 6 16.50 -4.83 -9.80
C GLY A 6 16.05 -3.81 -10.84
N LYS A 7 14.81 -3.33 -10.74
CA LYS A 7 14.30 -2.27 -11.61
C LYS A 7 14.24 -0.97 -10.84
N GLN A 8 14.53 0.11 -11.54
CA GLN A 8 14.43 1.42 -10.92
C GLN A 8 12.99 1.87 -10.84
N LEU A 9 12.64 2.53 -9.75
CA LEU A 9 11.33 3.17 -9.63
C LEU A 9 11.33 4.36 -10.58
N SER A 10 10.40 4.38 -11.50
CA SER A 10 10.28 5.48 -12.45
C SER A 10 9.74 6.73 -11.73
N GLU A 11 9.87 7.88 -12.38
CA GLU A 11 9.30 9.11 -11.84
C GLU A 11 7.80 8.98 -11.59
N SER A 12 7.09 8.27 -12.49
CA SER A 12 5.65 8.06 -12.29
C SER A 12 5.38 7.20 -11.06
N ASN A 13 6.26 6.25 -10.72
CA ASN A 13 6.10 5.46 -9.51
C ASN A 13 6.38 6.28 -8.25
N GLU A 14 7.37 7.17 -8.29
CA GLU A 14 7.62 8.09 -7.19
C GLU A 14 6.44 9.02 -7.00
N GLU A 15 5.87 9.50 -8.10
CA GLU A 15 4.68 10.32 -8.07
C GLU A 15 3.50 9.57 -7.47
N ILE A 16 3.36 8.28 -7.79
CA ILE A 16 2.32 7.42 -7.21
C ILE A 16 2.49 7.36 -5.69
N VAL A 17 3.71 7.12 -5.20
CA VAL A 17 3.97 7.04 -3.77
C VAL A 17 3.61 8.36 -3.08
N GLU A 18 4.06 9.50 -3.63
CA GLU A 18 3.76 10.80 -3.03
C GLU A 18 2.27 11.11 -3.06
N SER A 19 1.60 10.75 -4.14
CA SER A 19 0.15 10.94 -4.26
C SER A 19 -0.61 10.11 -3.24
N LEU A 20 -0.24 8.85 -3.06
CA LEU A 20 -0.87 7.99 -2.06
C LEU A 20 -0.66 8.51 -0.65
N LYS A 21 0.53 9.04 -0.37
CA LYS A 21 0.80 9.67 0.93
C LYS A 21 -0.13 10.87 1.16
N SER A 22 -0.37 11.65 0.12
CA SER A 22 -1.27 12.79 0.20
C SER A 22 -2.70 12.39 0.51
N LEU A 23 -3.08 11.16 0.19
CA LEU A 23 -4.41 10.63 0.50
C LEU A 23 -4.50 10.07 1.92
N GLY A 24 -3.42 10.12 2.68
CA GLY A 24 -3.39 9.65 4.05
C GLY A 24 -2.70 8.31 4.26
N MET A 25 -2.15 7.74 3.21
CA MET A 25 -1.43 6.48 3.31
C MET A 25 -0.03 6.73 3.86
N THR A 26 0.46 5.82 4.70
CA THR A 26 1.84 5.92 5.19
C THR A 26 2.81 5.68 4.04
N ARG A 27 4.01 6.24 4.14
CA ARG A 27 5.04 6.06 3.13
C ARG A 27 5.36 4.57 2.92
N ASN A 28 5.46 3.81 4.00
CA ASN A 28 5.81 2.40 3.92
C ASN A 28 4.75 1.60 3.17
N LEU A 29 3.48 1.85 3.45
CA LEU A 29 2.39 1.19 2.76
C LEU A 29 2.34 1.61 1.28
N ALA A 30 2.47 2.90 1.02
CA ALA A 30 2.45 3.43 -0.35
C ALA A 30 3.58 2.83 -1.20
N THR A 31 4.79 2.76 -0.63
CA THR A 31 5.96 2.20 -1.31
C THR A 31 5.75 0.72 -1.60
N THR A 32 5.21 -0.02 -0.64
CA THR A 32 4.97 -1.45 -0.79
C THR A 32 3.92 -1.73 -1.87
N ILE A 33 2.83 -0.97 -1.87
CA ILE A 33 1.79 -1.10 -2.89
C ILE A 33 2.35 -0.79 -4.28
N ALA A 34 3.11 0.30 -4.41
CA ALA A 34 3.72 0.66 -5.68
C ALA A 34 4.63 -0.45 -6.20
N TYR A 35 5.43 -1.04 -5.32
CA TYR A 35 6.30 -2.14 -5.69
C TYR A 35 5.50 -3.37 -6.13
N LEU A 36 4.53 -3.79 -5.33
CA LEU A 36 3.74 -5.00 -5.61
C LEU A 36 2.86 -4.84 -6.85
N SER A 37 2.50 -3.61 -7.22
CA SER A 37 1.74 -3.38 -8.45
C SER A 37 2.58 -3.57 -9.71
N ASN A 38 3.91 -3.57 -9.56
CA ASN A 38 4.85 -3.72 -10.68
C ASN A 38 5.46 -5.12 -10.80
N VAL A 39 5.19 -6.00 -9.85
CA VAL A 39 5.72 -7.38 -9.87
C VAL A 39 4.56 -8.34 -9.68
N LYS A 40 4.76 -9.57 -10.14
CA LYS A 40 3.74 -10.60 -10.01
C LYS A 40 3.62 -11.06 -8.55
N GLU A 41 4.75 -11.28 -7.91
CA GLU A 41 4.82 -11.69 -6.52
C GLU A 41 6.22 -11.40 -5.99
N ALA A 42 6.36 -11.37 -4.66
CA ALA A 42 7.65 -11.11 -4.04
C ALA A 42 7.69 -11.68 -2.62
N SER A 43 8.87 -12.12 -2.19
CA SER A 43 9.10 -12.49 -0.80
C SER A 43 9.29 -11.23 0.04
N SER A 44 9.17 -11.36 1.35
CA SER A 44 9.46 -10.21 2.24
C SER A 44 10.88 -9.71 2.05
N GLN A 45 11.83 -10.62 1.83
CA GLN A 45 13.23 -10.24 1.61
C GLN A 45 13.39 -9.43 0.33
N GLU A 46 12.72 -9.84 -0.74
CA GLU A 46 12.74 -9.09 -1.99
C GLU A 46 12.13 -7.71 -1.84
N ILE A 47 11.04 -7.61 -1.06
CA ILE A 47 10.42 -6.33 -0.79
C ILE A 47 11.38 -5.42 -0.02
N GLU A 48 12.04 -5.93 1.02
CA GLU A 48 13.01 -5.17 1.78
C GLU A 48 14.16 -4.66 0.89
N MET A 49 14.72 -5.54 0.08
CA MET A 49 15.83 -5.20 -0.78
C MET A 49 15.47 -4.19 -1.86
N SER A 50 14.27 -4.31 -2.39
CA SER A 50 13.83 -3.47 -3.50
C SER A 50 13.31 -2.11 -3.04
N THR A 51 12.69 -2.04 -1.87
CA THR A 51 12.09 -0.81 -1.38
C THR A 51 12.97 -0.06 -0.38
N GLY A 52 13.95 -0.73 0.20
CA GLY A 52 14.76 -0.16 1.26
C GLY A 52 14.08 -0.17 2.61
N LEU A 53 12.92 -0.76 2.72
CA LEU A 53 12.20 -0.87 4.00
C LEU A 53 12.84 -1.96 4.86
N ARG A 54 12.74 -1.79 6.16
CA ARG A 54 13.22 -2.77 7.12
C ARG A 54 12.13 -3.81 7.37
N GLN A 55 12.55 -4.97 7.86
CA GLN A 55 11.63 -6.08 8.12
C GLN A 55 10.40 -5.68 8.96
N PRO A 56 10.55 -4.93 10.07
CA PRO A 56 9.37 -4.52 10.84
C PRO A 56 8.42 -3.61 10.05
N GLU A 57 8.96 -2.76 9.18
CA GLU A 57 8.16 -1.87 8.33
C GLU A 57 7.38 -2.65 7.29
N VAL A 58 8.03 -3.66 6.70
CA VAL A 58 7.37 -4.55 5.74
C VAL A 58 6.25 -5.33 6.43
N SER A 59 6.51 -5.83 7.63
CA SER A 59 5.51 -6.59 8.41
C SER A 59 4.26 -5.76 8.68
N VAL A 60 4.42 -4.50 9.06
CA VAL A 60 3.30 -3.61 9.34
C VAL A 60 2.51 -3.33 8.06
N ALA A 61 3.21 -3.04 6.96
CA ALA A 61 2.56 -2.79 5.68
C ALA A 61 1.76 -4.01 5.21
N MET A 62 2.35 -5.21 5.35
CA MET A 62 1.66 -6.44 4.96
C MET A 62 0.44 -6.73 5.80
N ARG A 63 0.51 -6.45 7.10
CA ARG A 63 -0.63 -6.62 7.99
C ARG A 63 -1.78 -5.72 7.55
N GLU A 64 -1.49 -4.48 7.27
CA GLU A 64 -2.48 -3.51 6.83
C GLU A 64 -3.12 -3.92 5.50
N MET A 65 -2.31 -4.40 4.57
CA MET A 65 -2.81 -4.87 3.28
C MET A 65 -3.66 -6.13 3.43
N ARG A 66 -3.31 -7.02 4.35
CA ARG A 66 -4.10 -8.21 4.63
C ARG A 66 -5.44 -7.86 5.26
N GLU A 67 -5.45 -6.90 6.18
CA GLU A 67 -6.68 -6.44 6.81
C GLU A 67 -7.66 -5.88 5.79
N ASN A 68 -7.15 -5.29 4.72
CA ASN A 68 -7.98 -4.77 3.63
C ASN A 68 -8.26 -5.80 2.53
N SER A 69 -7.73 -7.01 2.68
CA SER A 69 -7.88 -8.09 1.69
C SER A 69 -7.28 -7.74 0.32
N TRP A 70 -6.19 -6.98 0.33
CA TRP A 70 -5.53 -6.56 -0.91
C TRP A 70 -4.43 -7.49 -1.39
N ILE A 71 -3.95 -8.38 -0.52
CA ILE A 71 -2.86 -9.31 -0.87
C ILE A 71 -3.21 -10.73 -0.51
N SER A 72 -2.57 -11.66 -1.20
CA SER A 72 -2.55 -13.06 -0.79
C SER A 72 -1.13 -13.42 -0.37
N VAL A 73 -1.03 -14.42 0.49
CA VAL A 73 0.24 -14.89 1.03
C VAL A 73 0.27 -16.41 0.86
N HIS A 74 1.35 -16.92 0.33
CA HIS A 74 1.57 -18.37 0.34
C HIS A 74 3.00 -18.66 0.76
N ASN A 75 3.22 -19.87 1.24
CA ASN A 75 4.54 -20.29 1.66
C ASN A 75 5.19 -21.08 0.52
N GLU A 76 6.42 -20.71 0.19
CA GLU A 76 7.21 -21.44 -0.79
C GLU A 76 8.19 -22.31 -0.03
N LYS A 77 8.21 -23.60 -0.34
CA LYS A 77 9.16 -24.51 0.29
C LYS A 77 10.54 -24.25 -0.25
N VAL A 78 11.46 -24.01 0.65
CA VAL A 78 12.86 -23.87 0.30
C VAL A 78 13.49 -25.25 0.25
N THR A 79 14.18 -25.56 -0.83
CA THR A 79 14.91 -26.82 -0.94
C THR A 79 16.03 -26.80 0.09
N GLY A 80 16.00 -27.74 1.06
CA GLY A 80 17.00 -27.83 2.10
C GLY A 80 16.49 -27.36 3.46
N LYS A 81 17.41 -26.91 4.30
CA LYS A 81 17.11 -26.50 5.65
C LYS A 81 16.56 -25.08 5.67
N GLY A 82 15.51 -24.83 6.43
CA GLY A 82 15.02 -23.50 6.66
C GLY A 82 13.52 -23.44 6.73
N ARG A 83 13.02 -22.27 7.13
CA ARG A 83 11.60 -21.99 7.18
C ARG A 83 11.08 -21.73 5.77
N PRO A 84 9.83 -22.12 5.49
CA PRO A 84 9.22 -21.74 4.22
C PRO A 84 9.23 -20.23 4.08
N THR A 85 9.53 -19.75 2.88
CA THR A 85 9.54 -18.34 2.57
C THR A 85 8.12 -17.88 2.26
N LYS A 86 7.69 -16.79 2.87
CA LYS A 86 6.39 -16.20 2.56
C LYS A 86 6.49 -15.40 1.28
N ILE A 87 5.56 -15.66 0.37
CA ILE A 87 5.47 -14.97 -0.91
C ILE A 87 4.18 -14.18 -0.94
N TYR A 88 4.26 -12.90 -1.25
CA TYR A 88 3.14 -11.98 -1.27
C TYR A 88 2.81 -11.58 -2.70
N SER A 89 1.52 -11.48 -2.99
CA SER A 89 1.08 -10.96 -4.28
C SER A 89 -0.13 -10.06 -4.08
N LEU A 90 -0.21 -9.02 -4.89
CA LEU A 90 -1.33 -8.09 -4.85
C LEU A 90 -2.51 -8.75 -5.56
N THR A 91 -3.60 -8.98 -4.84
CA THR A 91 -4.79 -9.63 -5.39
C THR A 91 -5.84 -8.64 -5.85
N THR A 92 -5.79 -7.42 -5.31
CA THR A 92 -6.72 -6.37 -5.70
C THR A 92 -6.03 -5.44 -6.70
N PRO A 93 -6.63 -5.19 -7.86
CA PRO A 93 -6.03 -4.26 -8.83
C PRO A 93 -5.80 -2.89 -8.19
N PHE A 94 -4.71 -2.25 -8.57
CA PHE A 94 -4.35 -0.94 -8.04
C PHE A 94 -5.49 0.08 -8.21
N ALA A 95 -6.19 0.02 -9.34
CA ALA A 95 -7.34 0.91 -9.59
C ALA A 95 -8.44 0.77 -8.54
N LYS A 96 -8.64 -0.45 -8.01
CA LYS A 96 -9.64 -0.67 -6.96
C LYS A 96 -9.18 -0.14 -5.62
N ILE A 97 -7.88 -0.19 -5.34
CA ILE A 97 -7.32 0.39 -4.13
C ILE A 97 -7.51 1.91 -4.17
N ILE A 98 -7.26 2.52 -5.31
CA ILE A 98 -7.49 3.95 -5.52
C ILE A 98 -8.95 4.29 -5.28
N LYS A 99 -9.86 3.49 -5.83
CA LYS A 99 -11.29 3.71 -5.67
C LYS A 99 -11.73 3.61 -4.21
N HIS A 100 -11.13 2.70 -3.45
CA HIS A 100 -11.39 2.57 -2.02
C HIS A 100 -11.09 3.89 -1.30
N TYR A 101 -9.94 4.51 -1.60
CA TYR A 101 -9.57 5.79 -1.00
C TYR A 101 -10.46 6.93 -1.49
N GLU A 102 -10.84 6.89 -2.75
CA GLU A 102 -11.77 7.89 -3.30
C GLU A 102 -13.09 7.90 -2.55
N GLU A 103 -13.68 6.73 -2.35
CA GLU A 103 -14.94 6.59 -1.64
C GLU A 103 -14.82 7.01 -0.17
N LYS A 104 -13.73 6.61 0.47
CA LYS A 104 -13.47 6.96 1.86
C LYS A 104 -13.38 8.47 2.05
N ILE A 105 -12.62 9.13 1.18
CA ILE A 105 -12.44 10.58 1.26
C ILE A 105 -13.75 11.31 0.95
N ARG A 106 -14.49 10.81 -0.03
CA ARG A 106 -15.78 11.40 -0.36
C ARG A 106 -16.73 11.34 0.83
N GLU A 107 -16.82 10.20 1.51
CA GLU A 107 -17.65 10.04 2.70
C GLU A 107 -17.20 10.97 3.83
N GLU A 108 -15.90 11.08 4.05
CA GLU A 108 -15.35 11.97 5.07
C GLU A 108 -15.67 13.43 4.75
N ASN A 109 -15.56 13.82 3.49
CA ASN A 109 -15.87 15.17 3.05
C ASN A 109 -17.36 15.48 3.21
N GLU A 110 -18.23 14.56 2.87
CA GLU A 110 -19.67 14.73 3.05
C GLU A 110 -20.02 14.91 4.52
N ALA A 111 -19.39 14.13 5.40
CA ALA A 111 -19.60 14.27 6.84
C ALA A 111 -19.16 15.64 7.33
N ARG A 112 -18.01 16.12 6.88
CA ARG A 112 -17.51 17.45 7.23
C ARG A 112 -18.44 18.55 6.71
N MET A 113 -18.93 18.40 5.49
CA MET A 113 -19.84 19.39 4.91
C MET A 113 -21.15 19.47 5.67
N ARG A 114 -21.65 18.35 6.16
CA ARG A 114 -22.85 18.35 7.01
C ARG A 114 -22.60 19.13 8.31
N ILE A 115 -21.42 18.96 8.91
CA ILE A 115 -21.04 19.69 10.11
C ILE A 115 -20.94 21.18 9.82
N ILE A 116 -20.31 21.56 8.72
CA ILE A 116 -20.18 22.95 8.30
C ILE A 116 -21.55 23.59 8.11
N ASN A 117 -22.44 22.90 7.42
CA ASN A 117 -23.80 23.40 7.18
C ASN A 117 -24.58 23.59 8.47
N LYS A 118 -24.41 22.65 9.42
CA LYS A 118 -25.02 22.77 10.74
C LYS A 118 -24.50 24.01 11.48
N LEU A 119 -23.17 24.21 11.43
CA LEU A 119 -22.57 25.38 12.08
C LEU A 119 -23.04 26.70 11.45
N LYS A 120 -23.18 26.73 10.12
CA LYS A 120 -23.71 27.91 9.45
C LYS A 120 -25.12 28.26 9.92
N THR A 121 -25.94 27.24 10.15
CA THR A 121 -27.28 27.45 10.64
C THR A 121 -27.26 27.98 12.08
N LEU A 122 -26.37 27.48 12.92
CA LEU A 122 -26.26 27.90 14.31
C LEU A 122 -25.61 29.27 14.47
N ALA A 123 -24.87 29.73 13.48
CA ALA A 123 -24.08 30.98 13.56
C ALA A 123 -24.86 32.23 13.21
N LYS A 124 -26.14 32.16 13.00
CA LYS A 124 -26.94 33.32 12.66
C LYS A 124 -26.96 34.37 13.78
#